data_413633b4965bda2e69ce28a82d4129d8
#
_entry.id   413633b4965bda2e69ce28a82d4129d8
#
_cell.length_a   1.000
_cell.length_b   1.000
_cell.length_c   1.000
_cell.angle_alpha   90.00
_cell.angle_beta   90.00
_cell.angle_gamma   90.00
#
_symmetry.space_group_name_H-M   'P 1'
#
loop_
_entity.id
_entity.type
_entity.pdbx_description
1 polymer ?
#
loop_
_entity_poly.entity_id
_entity_poly.type
_entity_poly.pdbx_seq_one_letter_code
_entity_poly.pdbx_strand_id
1 'polypeptide(L)' 'MNTVKIMWDAICEYGIATKEELELVTSINGYNEDTLNDVVYVRTGYRNIYQLFEDWEGEA' A
#
# COMPACT_ATOMS: atom_id res chain seq x y z
N MET A 1 -0.18 16.08 -7.20
CA MET A 1 0.08 15.19 -6.08
C MET A 1 0.13 13.75 -6.57
N ASN A 2 1.13 13.00 -6.18
CA ASN A 2 1.33 11.64 -6.67
C ASN A 2 0.67 10.63 -5.74
N THR A 3 -0.48 10.11 -6.13
CA THR A 3 -1.24 9.16 -5.32
C THR A 3 -0.44 7.89 -5.03
N VAL A 4 0.31 7.40 -6.02
CA VAL A 4 1.12 6.19 -5.86
C VAL A 4 2.18 6.39 -4.78
N LYS A 5 2.81 7.57 -4.75
CA LYS A 5 3.81 7.87 -3.74
C LYS A 5 3.18 7.95 -2.34
N ILE A 6 1.99 8.52 -2.25
CA ILE A 6 1.28 8.58 -0.97
C ILE A 6 0.97 7.18 -0.46
N MET A 7 0.51 6.30 -1.34
CA MET A 7 0.24 4.91 -1.00
C MET A 7 1.52 4.20 -0.58
N TRP A 8 2.60 4.40 -1.30
CA TRP A 8 3.90 3.83 -0.99
C TRP A 8 4.35 4.23 0.42
N ASP A 9 4.31 5.52 0.70
CA ASP A 9 4.73 6.04 1.99
C ASP A 9 3.87 5.47 3.12
N ALA A 10 2.56 5.38 2.91
CA ALA A 10 1.64 4.85 3.91
C ALA A 10 1.91 3.37 4.18
N ILE A 11 2.13 2.59 3.12
CA ILE A 11 2.42 1.15 3.25
C ILE A 11 3.69 0.95 4.08
N CYS A 12 4.71 1.73 3.83
CA CYS A 12 5.95 1.66 4.58
C CYS A 12 5.75 2.11 6.03
N GLU A 13 5.05 3.20 6.22
CA GLU A 13 4.83 3.78 7.55
C GLU A 13 4.02 2.86 8.45
N TYR A 14 3.01 2.20 7.90
CA TYR A 14 2.18 1.29 8.67
C TYR A 14 2.80 -0.09 8.84
N GLY A 15 3.97 -0.31 8.26
CA GLY A 15 4.65 -1.59 8.39
C GLY A 15 3.99 -2.71 7.61
N ILE A 16 3.18 -2.39 6.60
CA ILE A 16 2.51 -3.39 5.78
C ILE A 16 3.53 -4.14 4.92
N ALA A 17 4.48 -3.41 4.36
CA ALA A 17 5.55 -3.98 3.57
C ALA A 17 6.77 -3.08 3.67
N THR A 18 7.95 -3.63 3.39
CA THR A 18 9.19 -2.86 3.43
C THR A 18 9.39 -2.15 2.09
N LYS A 19 10.24 -1.12 2.12
CA LYS A 19 10.61 -0.42 0.90
C LYS A 19 11.21 -1.38 -0.13
N GLU A 20 12.04 -2.30 0.33
CA GLU A 20 12.66 -3.27 -0.56
C GLU A 20 11.65 -4.18 -1.24
N GLU A 21 10.63 -4.61 -0.50
CA GLU A 21 9.56 -5.42 -1.07
C GLU A 21 8.78 -4.62 -2.11
N LEU A 22 8.48 -3.37 -1.82
CA LEU A 22 7.74 -2.51 -2.76
C LEU A 22 8.58 -2.25 -4.02
N GLU A 23 9.87 -2.05 -3.87
CA GLU A 23 10.75 -1.87 -5.02
C GLU A 23 10.74 -3.10 -5.92
N LEU A 24 10.80 -4.27 -5.33
CA LEU A 24 10.79 -5.52 -6.08
C LEU A 24 9.46 -5.72 -6.80
N VAL A 25 8.35 -5.56 -6.09
CA VAL A 25 7.02 -5.76 -6.65
C VAL A 25 6.74 -4.77 -7.79
N THR A 26 7.08 -3.50 -7.59
CA THR A 26 6.84 -2.48 -8.61
C THR A 26 7.77 -2.64 -9.79
N SER A 27 8.95 -3.22 -9.58
CA SER A 27 9.89 -3.51 -10.65
C SER A 27 9.33 -4.59 -11.60
N ILE A 28 8.57 -5.54 -11.05
CA ILE A 28 8.00 -6.64 -11.82
C ILE A 28 6.63 -6.27 -12.41
N ASN A 29 5.77 -5.67 -11.61
CA ASN A 29 4.36 -5.43 -11.98
C ASN A 29 4.05 -4.00 -12.38
N GLY A 30 4.95 -3.06 -12.12
CA GLY A 30 4.75 -1.66 -12.45
C GLY A 30 4.52 -0.79 -11.23
N TYR A 31 4.94 0.47 -11.35
CA TYR A 31 4.78 1.46 -10.28
C TYR A 31 3.45 2.17 -10.46
N ASN A 32 2.38 1.57 -9.95
CA ASN A 32 1.04 2.10 -10.09
C ASN A 32 0.16 1.70 -8.91
N GLU A 33 -1.04 2.27 -8.85
CA GLU A 33 -1.96 2.04 -7.74
C GLU A 33 -2.40 0.58 -7.64
N ASP A 34 -2.65 -0.06 -8.77
CA ASP A 34 -3.10 -1.45 -8.76
C ASP A 34 -2.08 -2.36 -8.10
N THR A 35 -0.81 -2.16 -8.41
CA THR A 35 0.27 -2.95 -7.82
C THR A 35 0.31 -2.77 -6.30
N LEU A 36 0.22 -1.52 -5.84
CA LEU A 36 0.26 -1.24 -4.41
C LEU A 36 -0.99 -1.74 -3.69
N ASN A 37 -2.14 -1.66 -4.33
CA ASN A 37 -3.38 -2.21 -3.77
C ASN A 37 -3.29 -3.72 -3.61
N ASP A 38 -2.64 -4.40 -4.55
CA ASP A 38 -2.41 -5.84 -4.45
C ASP A 38 -1.55 -6.16 -3.23
N VAL A 39 -0.51 -5.36 -2.98
CA VAL A 39 0.33 -5.55 -1.80
C VAL A 39 -0.48 -5.39 -0.52
N VAL A 40 -1.30 -4.35 -0.46
CA VAL A 40 -2.17 -4.13 0.70
C VAL A 40 -3.11 -5.31 0.91
N TYR A 41 -3.73 -5.78 -0.16
CA TYR A 41 -4.66 -6.90 -0.08
C TYR A 41 -3.98 -8.17 0.43
N VAL A 42 -2.84 -8.51 -0.12
CA VAL A 42 -2.12 -9.72 0.25
C VAL A 42 -1.66 -9.68 1.71
N ARG A 43 -1.28 -8.49 2.19
CA ARG A 43 -0.74 -8.36 3.54
C ARG A 43 -1.78 -8.10 4.62
N THR A 44 -2.88 -7.43 4.29
CA THR A 44 -3.87 -7.02 5.29
C THR A 44 -5.27 -7.55 5.04
N GLY A 45 -5.58 -7.93 3.81
CA GLY A 45 -6.92 -8.34 3.42
C GLY A 45 -7.80 -7.18 2.98
N TYR A 46 -7.33 -5.94 3.10
CA TYR A 46 -8.08 -4.78 2.62
C TYR A 46 -7.92 -4.63 1.12
N ARG A 47 -9.00 -4.26 0.44
CA ARG A 47 -9.00 -4.13 -1.02
C ARG A 47 -8.08 -3.02 -1.52
N ASN A 48 -7.94 -1.96 -0.74
CA ASN A 48 -7.11 -0.84 -1.11
C ASN A 48 -6.69 -0.08 0.14
N ILE A 49 -5.78 0.88 -0.05
CA ILE A 49 -5.23 1.63 1.06
C ILE A 49 -6.29 2.53 1.72
N TYR A 50 -7.27 2.99 0.97
CA TYR A 50 -8.32 3.86 1.51
C TYR A 50 -9.21 3.11 2.48
N GLN A 51 -9.53 1.87 2.18
CA GLN A 51 -10.31 1.03 3.07
C GLN A 51 -9.56 0.76 4.37
N LEU A 52 -8.26 0.56 4.25
CA LEU A 52 -7.40 0.36 5.42
C LEU A 52 -7.41 1.62 6.29
N PHE A 53 -7.31 2.80 5.69
CA PHE A 53 -7.35 4.07 6.41
C PHE A 53 -8.66 4.21 7.17
N GLU A 54 -9.77 3.91 6.53
CA GLU A 54 -11.08 4.02 7.17
C GLU A 54 -11.17 3.15 8.41
N ASP A 55 -10.69 1.93 8.31
CA ASP A 55 -10.77 0.98 9.41
C ASP A 55 -9.82 1.34 10.55
N TRP A 56 -8.57 1.66 10.21
CA TRP A 56 -7.56 1.92 11.21
C TRP A 56 -7.71 3.27 11.89
N GLU A 57 -8.02 4.30 11.12
CA GLU A 57 -8.18 5.65 11.67
C GLU A 57 -9.56 5.87 12.28
N GLY A 58 -10.55 5.16 11.79
CA GLY A 58 -11.90 5.25 12.31
C GLY A 58 -12.04 4.69 13.72
N GLU A 59 -11.11 3.87 14.15
CA GLU A 59 -11.13 3.27 15.47
C GLU A 59 -10.46 4.11 16.53
N ALA A 60 -9.76 5.12 16.12
CA ALA A 60 -9.07 6.01 17.06
C ALA A 60 -10.02 6.96 17.80
#